data_09032f8a7b751882ab7dfee5df22c752
#
_entry.id   09032f8a7b751882ab7dfee5df22c752
#
_cell.length_a   1.000
_cell.length_b   1.000
_cell.length_c   1.000
_cell.angle_alpha   90.00
_cell.angle_beta   90.00
_cell.angle_gamma   90.00
#
_symmetry.space_group_name_H-M   'P 1'
#
loop_
_entity.id
_entity.type
_entity.pdbx_description
1 polymer ?
#
loop_
_entity_poly.entity_id
_entity_poly.type
_entity_poly.pdbx_seq_one_letter_code
_entity_poly.pdbx_strand_id
1 'polypeptide(L)'
;TSPEILLLDEPTAGMDALSRRQMWNLLRQLNGKNLTILLTTHYMEEAQSLCNRVALMDHGKLEEINTPSGLIESLGKYTVDQETSSGAKSHYFHSREEAITFLSALDGQCTLRETTLEDVFVERAGRHLMQR
;
A
#
# COMPACT_ATOMS: atom_id res chain seq x y z
N THR A 1 21.42 13.37 24.16
CA THR A 1 21.75 13.40 22.72
C THR A 1 20.56 12.97 21.88
N SER A 2 20.26 13.77 20.86
CA SER A 2 19.15 13.45 19.94
C SER A 2 19.59 12.33 19.02
N PRO A 3 18.79 11.25 18.87
CA PRO A 3 19.12 10.21 17.91
C PRO A 3 18.98 10.74 16.47
N GLU A 4 19.84 10.28 15.59
CA GLU A 4 19.77 10.61 14.18
C GLU A 4 18.87 9.64 13.42
N ILE A 5 18.78 8.41 13.89
CA ILE A 5 17.97 7.35 13.30
C ILE A 5 17.17 6.67 14.40
N LEU A 6 15.88 6.53 14.15
CA LEU A 6 14.97 5.81 15.02
C LEU A 6 14.52 4.53 14.32
N LEU A 7 14.71 3.40 14.98
CA LEU A 7 14.28 2.10 14.46
C LEU A 7 13.02 1.65 15.20
N LEU A 8 11.97 1.36 14.46
CA LEU A 8 10.69 0.93 15.04
C LEU A 8 10.22 -0.36 14.38
N ASP A 9 9.88 -1.33 15.20
CA ASP A 9 9.37 -2.62 14.72
C ASP A 9 7.86 -2.67 15.01
N GLU A 10 7.07 -2.60 13.95
CA GLU A 10 5.61 -2.61 14.01
C GLU A 10 5.04 -1.66 15.09
N PRO A 11 5.31 -0.35 14.97
CA PRO A 11 5.07 0.59 16.07
C PRO A 11 3.61 0.76 16.48
N THR A 12 2.66 0.41 15.61
CA THR A 12 1.23 0.56 15.92
C THR A 12 0.49 -0.77 16.05
N ALA A 13 1.23 -1.88 16.16
CA ALA A 13 0.62 -3.19 16.32
C ALA A 13 -0.25 -3.21 17.59
N GLY A 14 -1.47 -3.71 17.45
CA GLY A 14 -2.40 -3.82 18.57
C GLY A 14 -3.13 -2.55 18.96
N MET A 15 -2.85 -1.43 18.29
CA MET A 15 -3.54 -0.16 18.57
C MET A 15 -4.87 -0.06 17.82
N ASP A 16 -5.83 0.64 18.42
CA ASP A 16 -7.07 1.00 17.73
C ASP A 16 -6.80 2.10 16.69
N ALA A 17 -7.81 2.41 15.88
CA ALA A 17 -7.66 3.36 14.78
C ALA A 17 -7.28 4.77 15.25
N LEU A 18 -7.86 5.23 16.35
CA LEU A 18 -7.58 6.56 16.87
C LEU A 18 -6.16 6.66 17.40
N SER A 19 -5.75 5.69 18.21
CA SER A 19 -4.39 5.64 18.77
C SER A 19 -3.35 5.53 17.66
N ARG A 20 -3.63 4.76 16.62
CA ARG A 20 -2.74 4.62 15.47
C ARG A 20 -2.54 5.94 14.75
N ARG A 21 -3.62 6.68 14.50
CA ARG A 21 -3.52 8.00 13.86
C ARG A 21 -2.73 8.99 14.69
N GLN A 22 -2.89 8.96 16.01
CA GLN A 22 -2.13 9.81 16.92
C GLN A 22 -0.64 9.48 16.86
N MET A 23 -0.30 8.20 16.84
CA MET A 23 1.08 7.75 16.70
C MET A 23 1.66 8.17 15.34
N TRP A 24 0.90 8.04 14.26
CA TRP A 24 1.33 8.47 12.93
C TRP A 24 1.64 9.97 12.91
N ASN A 25 0.80 10.78 13.54
CA ASN A 25 1.03 12.23 13.62
C ASN A 25 2.31 12.55 14.38
N LEU A 26 2.56 11.84 15.49
CA LEU A 26 3.78 11.98 16.25
C LEU A 26 5.02 11.65 15.41
N LEU A 27 4.96 10.52 14.68
CA LEU A 27 6.07 10.10 13.84
C LEU A 27 6.35 11.10 12.71
N ARG A 28 5.31 11.67 12.11
CA ARG A 28 5.48 12.71 11.09
C ARG A 28 6.15 13.95 11.67
N GLN A 29 5.78 14.36 12.88
CA GLN A 29 6.39 15.50 13.55
C GLN A 29 7.87 15.26 13.84
N LEU A 30 8.21 14.06 14.32
CA LEU A 30 9.60 13.70 14.61
C LEU A 30 10.43 13.66 13.32
N ASN A 31 9.90 13.14 12.25
CA ASN A 31 10.58 13.11 10.96
C ASN A 31 10.83 14.51 10.42
N GLY A 32 9.89 15.44 10.65
CA GLY A 32 10.02 16.83 10.26
C GLY A 32 11.14 17.57 10.99
N LYS A 33 11.68 17.00 12.07
CA LYS A 33 12.79 17.56 12.84
C LYS A 33 14.14 16.91 12.49
N ASN A 34 14.30 16.48 11.26
CA ASN A 34 15.51 15.85 10.73
C ASN A 34 15.85 14.49 11.37
N LEU A 35 14.85 13.82 11.93
CA LEU A 35 15.01 12.46 12.43
C LEU A 35 14.66 11.47 11.33
N THR A 36 15.60 10.61 10.96
CA THR A 36 15.33 9.53 10.02
C THR A 36 14.67 8.38 10.76
N ILE A 37 13.56 7.92 10.24
CA ILE A 37 12.80 6.82 10.86
C ILE A 37 12.78 5.65 9.90
N LEU A 38 13.22 4.49 10.39
CA LEU A 38 13.08 3.22 9.69
C LEU A 38 12.11 2.37 10.49
N LEU A 39 10.99 2.02 9.89
CA LEU A 39 10.00 1.17 10.55
C LEU A 39 9.68 -0.07 9.75
N THR A 40 9.32 -1.13 10.45
CA THR A 40 8.74 -2.32 9.82
C THR A 40 7.26 -2.35 10.12
N THR A 41 6.47 -2.79 9.16
CA THR A 41 5.03 -2.93 9.34
C THR A 41 4.49 -3.95 8.34
N HIS A 42 3.42 -4.64 8.72
CA HIS A 42 2.63 -5.44 7.79
C HIS A 42 1.31 -4.75 7.45
N TYR A 43 1.08 -3.55 7.99
CA TYR A 43 -0.08 -2.73 7.62
C TYR A 43 0.28 -1.84 6.44
N MET A 44 -0.22 -2.19 5.28
CA MET A 44 0.10 -1.42 4.06
C MET A 44 -0.41 0.02 4.14
N GLU A 45 -1.52 0.24 4.84
CA GLU A 45 -2.02 1.59 5.08
C GLU A 45 -1.03 2.46 5.85
N GLU A 46 -0.35 1.88 6.84
CA GLU A 46 0.69 2.57 7.60
C GLU A 46 1.86 2.96 6.70
N ALA A 47 2.34 2.03 5.90
CA ALA A 47 3.42 2.29 4.96
C ALA A 47 3.04 3.37 3.95
N GLN A 48 1.83 3.30 3.41
CA GLN A 48 1.34 4.27 2.42
C GLN A 48 1.20 5.67 3.01
N SER A 49 0.71 5.76 4.25
CA SER A 49 0.44 7.05 4.91
C SER A 49 1.69 7.73 5.45
N LEU A 50 2.66 6.97 5.94
CA LEU A 50 3.81 7.50 6.66
C LEU A 50 5.09 7.57 5.86
N CYS A 51 5.33 6.57 5.02
CA CYS A 51 6.66 6.35 4.49
C CYS A 51 6.91 7.13 3.20
N ASN A 52 8.09 7.75 3.12
CA ASN A 52 8.56 8.40 1.89
C ASN A 52 8.98 7.34 0.87
N ARG A 53 9.58 6.25 1.35
CA ARG A 53 9.97 5.12 0.52
C ARG A 53 9.59 3.84 1.24
N VAL A 54 9.21 2.84 0.46
CA VAL A 54 8.80 1.54 0.97
C VAL A 54 9.65 0.46 0.30
N ALA A 55 10.16 -0.45 1.11
CA ALA A 55 10.84 -1.65 0.65
C ALA A 55 9.90 -2.83 0.85
N LEU A 56 9.52 -3.49 -0.23
CA LEU A 56 8.71 -4.70 -0.16
C LEU A 56 9.62 -5.90 0.05
N MET A 57 9.35 -6.67 1.10
CA MET A 57 10.11 -7.87 1.41
C MET A 57 9.23 -9.10 1.33
N ASP A 58 9.78 -10.17 0.78
CA ASP A 58 9.09 -11.46 0.68
C ASP A 58 10.09 -12.56 0.95
N HIS A 59 9.79 -13.42 1.93
CA HIS A 59 10.63 -14.56 2.32
C HIS A 59 12.09 -14.15 2.58
N GLY A 60 12.28 -13.02 3.27
CA GLY A 60 13.59 -12.53 3.64
C GLY A 60 14.35 -11.84 2.52
N LYS A 61 13.75 -11.68 1.35
CA LYS A 61 14.37 -11.01 0.21
C LYS A 61 13.74 -9.66 -0.04
N LEU A 62 14.60 -8.70 -0.39
CA LEU A 62 14.14 -7.38 -0.81
C LEU A 62 13.71 -7.47 -2.28
N GLU A 63 12.42 -7.31 -2.51
CA GLU A 63 11.86 -7.43 -3.87
C GLU A 63 11.90 -6.11 -4.62
N GLU A 64 11.57 -5.01 -3.96
CA GLU A 64 11.37 -3.74 -4.62
C GLU A 64 11.47 -2.59 -3.62
N ILE A 65 12.08 -1.46 -4.02
CA ILE A 65 12.09 -0.22 -3.24
C ILE A 65 11.58 0.89 -4.12
N ASN A 66 10.60 1.64 -3.62
CA ASN A 66 10.07 2.80 -4.35
C ASN A 66 9.24 3.65 -3.39
N THR A 67 8.81 4.82 -3.85
CA THR A 67 7.80 5.59 -3.13
C THR A 67 6.46 4.85 -3.19
N PRO A 68 5.56 5.06 -2.21
CA PRO A 68 4.23 4.46 -2.29
C PRO A 68 3.51 4.80 -3.60
N SER A 69 3.55 6.05 -4.03
CA SER A 69 2.92 6.45 -5.29
C SER A 69 3.58 5.79 -6.50
N GLY A 70 4.90 5.61 -6.49
CA GLY A 70 5.60 4.93 -7.56
C GLY A 70 5.20 3.47 -7.69
N LEU A 71 5.04 2.79 -6.56
CA LEU A 71 4.57 1.41 -6.54
C LEU A 71 3.13 1.31 -7.06
N ILE A 72 2.26 2.21 -6.62
CA ILE A 72 0.87 2.26 -7.06
C ILE A 72 0.78 2.54 -8.55
N GLU A 73 1.55 3.50 -9.06
CA GLU A 73 1.58 3.82 -10.48
C GLU A 73 2.07 2.67 -11.35
N SER A 74 2.97 1.85 -10.82
CA SER A 74 3.47 0.68 -11.56
C SER A 74 2.38 -0.35 -11.79
N LEU A 75 1.40 -0.43 -10.90
CA LEU A 75 0.25 -1.33 -11.03
C LEU A 75 -0.88 -0.66 -11.82
N GLY A 76 -1.13 0.60 -11.56
CA GLY A 76 -2.22 1.39 -12.15
C GLY A 76 -2.94 2.14 -11.05
N LYS A 77 -3.15 3.45 -11.25
CA LYS A 77 -3.74 4.33 -10.23
C LYS A 77 -5.19 4.02 -9.90
N TYR A 78 -5.91 3.38 -10.82
CA TYR A 78 -7.35 3.16 -10.69
C TYR A 78 -7.66 1.67 -10.70
N THR A 79 -8.54 1.27 -9.80
CA THR A 79 -8.93 -0.12 -9.63
C THR A 79 -10.43 -0.24 -9.83
N VAL A 80 -10.83 -1.21 -10.65
CA VAL A 80 -12.22 -1.63 -10.76
C VAL A 80 -12.35 -2.99 -10.08
N ASP A 81 -13.14 -3.04 -9.02
CA ASP A 81 -13.48 -4.29 -8.35
C ASP A 81 -14.77 -4.84 -8.92
N GLN A 82 -14.72 -6.09 -9.32
CA GLN A 82 -15.84 -6.79 -9.94
C GLN A 82 -16.21 -8.01 -9.11
N GLU A 83 -17.47 -8.13 -8.75
CA GLU A 83 -17.98 -9.34 -8.12
C GLU A 83 -18.26 -10.39 -9.19
N THR A 84 -17.67 -11.56 -9.03
CA THR A 84 -17.89 -12.68 -9.92
C THR A 84 -18.38 -13.89 -9.16
N SER A 85 -18.87 -14.91 -9.88
CA SER A 85 -19.30 -16.16 -9.26
C SER A 85 -18.18 -16.90 -8.52
N SER A 86 -16.92 -16.65 -8.88
CA SER A 86 -15.75 -17.22 -8.23
C SER A 86 -15.11 -16.28 -7.21
N GLY A 87 -15.76 -15.15 -6.88
CA GLY A 87 -15.26 -14.17 -5.93
C GLY A 87 -15.01 -12.81 -6.57
N ALA A 88 -14.38 -11.93 -5.81
CA ALA A 88 -14.05 -10.59 -6.27
C ALA A 88 -12.80 -10.61 -7.14
N LYS A 89 -12.83 -9.86 -8.24
CA LYS A 89 -11.67 -9.64 -9.10
C LYS A 89 -11.36 -8.15 -9.16
N SER A 90 -10.08 -7.83 -9.09
CA SER A 90 -9.62 -6.45 -9.23
C SER A 90 -8.90 -6.27 -10.55
N HIS A 91 -9.21 -5.20 -11.23
CA HIS A 91 -8.61 -4.82 -12.51
C HIS A 91 -7.97 -3.43 -12.35
N TYR A 92 -6.77 -3.26 -12.91
CA TYR A 92 -5.96 -2.06 -12.68
C TYR A 92 -5.76 -1.29 -13.99
N PHE A 93 -5.87 0.04 -13.89
CA PHE A 93 -5.79 0.93 -15.03
C PHE A 93 -4.94 2.15 -14.72
N HIS A 94 -4.19 2.63 -15.72
CA HIS A 94 -3.33 3.78 -15.54
C HIS A 94 -4.08 5.11 -15.68
N SER A 95 -5.24 5.12 -16.33
CA SER A 95 -6.07 6.30 -16.45
C SER A 95 -7.49 6.04 -15.95
N ARG A 96 -8.11 7.11 -15.43
CA ARG A 96 -9.49 7.05 -14.97
C ARG A 96 -10.44 6.75 -16.12
N GLU A 97 -10.13 7.29 -17.30
CA GLU A 97 -10.95 7.08 -18.50
C GLU A 97 -11.02 5.62 -18.91
N GLU A 98 -9.87 4.95 -18.91
CA GLU A 98 -9.80 3.51 -19.19
C GLU A 98 -10.61 2.71 -18.19
N ALA A 99 -10.49 3.06 -16.90
CA ALA A 99 -11.23 2.39 -15.83
C ALA A 99 -12.74 2.57 -16.00
N ILE A 100 -13.19 3.78 -16.32
CA ILE A 100 -14.60 4.07 -16.53
C ILE A 100 -15.14 3.32 -17.75
N THR A 101 -14.37 3.29 -18.83
CA THR A 101 -14.75 2.54 -20.04
C THR A 101 -14.95 1.07 -19.73
N PHE A 102 -14.01 0.49 -18.99
CA PHE A 102 -14.09 -0.91 -18.58
C PHE A 102 -15.31 -1.16 -17.68
N LEU A 103 -15.51 -0.29 -16.68
CA LEU A 103 -16.64 -0.37 -15.75
C LEU A 103 -17.98 -0.34 -16.49
N SER A 104 -18.10 0.54 -17.49
CA SER A 104 -19.33 0.71 -18.26
C SER A 104 -19.69 -0.49 -19.10
N ALA A 105 -18.69 -1.30 -19.46
CA ALA A 105 -18.90 -2.50 -20.28
C ALA A 105 -19.23 -3.75 -19.44
N LEU A 106 -19.11 -3.66 -18.11
CA LEU A 106 -19.36 -4.80 -17.23
C LEU A 106 -20.83 -4.86 -16.79
N ASP A 107 -21.34 -6.09 -16.74
CA ASP A 107 -22.62 -6.38 -16.10
C ASP A 107 -22.35 -6.79 -14.64
N GLY A 108 -23.29 -6.47 -13.74
CA GLY A 108 -23.19 -6.84 -12.34
C GLY A 108 -22.62 -5.75 -11.48
N GLN A 109 -22.21 -6.13 -10.25
CA GLN A 109 -21.72 -5.18 -9.26
C GLN A 109 -20.24 -4.90 -9.47
N CYS A 110 -19.94 -3.64 -9.74
CA CYS A 110 -18.58 -3.17 -9.96
C CYS A 110 -18.40 -1.83 -9.25
N THR A 111 -17.21 -1.60 -8.70
CA THR A 111 -16.88 -0.32 -8.09
C THR A 111 -15.55 0.17 -8.62
N LEU A 112 -15.47 1.49 -8.80
CA LEU A 112 -14.23 2.18 -9.17
C LEU A 112 -13.66 2.84 -7.93
N ARG A 113 -12.37 2.64 -7.69
CA ARG A 113 -11.65 3.25 -6.56
C ARG A 113 -10.20 3.52 -6.94
N GLU A 114 -9.53 4.27 -6.10
CA GLU A 114 -8.10 4.46 -6.25
C GLU A 114 -7.36 3.21 -5.78
N THR A 115 -6.27 2.88 -6.46
CA THR A 115 -5.40 1.77 -6.10
C THR A 115 -4.64 2.10 -4.82
N THR A 116 -4.46 1.10 -3.96
CA THR A 116 -3.74 1.24 -2.69
C THR A 116 -2.44 0.45 -2.71
N LEU A 117 -1.57 0.73 -1.75
CA LEU A 117 -0.34 -0.04 -1.58
C LEU A 117 -0.63 -1.51 -1.25
N GLU A 118 -1.74 -1.78 -0.55
CA GLU A 118 -2.18 -3.15 -0.29
C GLU A 118 -2.43 -3.92 -1.58
N ASP A 119 -3.05 -3.27 -2.58
CA ASP A 119 -3.25 -3.89 -3.90
C ASP A 119 -1.93 -4.31 -4.53
N VAL A 120 -0.92 -3.43 -4.44
CA VAL A 120 0.42 -3.72 -4.97
C VAL A 120 1.02 -4.95 -4.29
N PHE A 121 0.96 -4.97 -2.96
CA PHE A 121 1.50 -6.08 -2.17
C PHE A 121 0.81 -7.41 -2.53
N VAL A 122 -0.51 -7.41 -2.58
CA VAL A 122 -1.30 -8.60 -2.91
C VAL A 122 -0.96 -9.12 -4.29
N GLU A 123 -0.83 -8.22 -5.29
CA GLU A 123 -0.47 -8.61 -6.65
C GLU A 123 0.94 -9.18 -6.74
N ARG A 124 1.91 -8.58 -6.06
CA ARG A 124 3.29 -9.07 -6.04
C ARG A 124 3.37 -10.44 -5.37
N ALA A 125 2.68 -10.61 -4.23
CA ALA A 125 2.63 -11.89 -3.52
C ALA A 125 1.94 -12.97 -4.35
N GLY A 126 0.86 -12.63 -5.04
CA GLY A 126 0.14 -13.54 -5.91
C GLY A 126 0.99 -14.07 -7.06
N ARG A 127 1.75 -13.18 -7.72
CA ARG A 127 2.68 -13.58 -8.78
C ARG A 127 3.74 -14.53 -8.25
N HIS A 128 4.27 -14.25 -7.07
CA HIS A 128 5.31 -15.08 -6.47
C HIS A 128 4.78 -16.49 -6.19
N LEU A 129 3.56 -16.61 -5.69
CA LEU A 129 2.92 -17.90 -5.44
C LEU A 129 2.68 -18.67 -6.73
N MET A 130 2.34 -18.01 -7.82
CA MET A 130 2.09 -18.66 -9.10
C MET A 130 3.35 -19.10 -9.83
N GLN A 131 4.51 -18.58 -9.44
CA GLN A 131 5.80 -18.95 -10.04
C GLN A 131 6.47 -20.17 -9.39
N ARG A 132 5.85 -20.72 -8.36
CA ARG A 132 6.38 -21.89 -7.66
C ARG A 132 6.03 -23.19 -8.37
#